data_fa64a8bcffbe83778fbcfaec2529d7a6
#
_entry.id   fa64a8bcffbe83778fbcfaec2529d7a6
#
_cell.length_a   1.000
_cell.length_b   1.000
_cell.length_c   1.000
_cell.angle_alpha   90.00
_cell.angle_beta   90.00
_cell.angle_gamma   90.00
#
_symmetry.space_group_name_H-M   'P 1'
#
loop_
_entity.id
_entity.type
_entity.pdbx_description
1 polymer ?
#
loop_
_entity_poly.entity_id
_entity_poly.type
_entity_poly.pdbx_seq_one_letter_code
_entity_poly.pdbx_strand_id
1 'polypeptide(L)'
;FDGVFDFAQVEDVLKDLRPALGNTPILFTFRTSKEGGEKAIEPDVYVELNKKAAATGLVDLVDVEAFTGDSYVKEIIEAAHEAGVAVVASNHDFDKTPDKDDIVGRLRKMQELDADIPKIAVMPQNKKDFLTLLAATEEMVSEYADRPIITMSMAGTGLISRLCGEVFGSALTFGAVGKASAPGQMNAADLNTVLNLIHESM
;
A
#
# COMPACT_ATOMS: atom_id res chain seq x y z
N PHE A 1 0.12 -5.39 16.25
CA PHE A 1 0.88 -6.52 16.84
C PHE A 1 2.04 -6.00 17.68
N ASP A 2 2.05 -6.31 18.98
CA ASP A 2 3.03 -5.73 19.93
C ASP A 2 4.42 -6.36 19.83
N GLY A 3 4.51 -7.60 19.36
CA GLY A 3 5.74 -8.35 19.20
C GLY A 3 6.54 -8.07 17.93
N VAL A 4 6.23 -7.00 17.20
CA VAL A 4 6.83 -6.72 15.88
C VAL A 4 8.36 -6.57 15.88
N PHE A 5 8.96 -6.20 17.00
CA PHE A 5 10.41 -6.11 17.14
C PHE A 5 11.08 -7.43 17.55
N ASP A 6 10.30 -8.44 17.90
CA ASP A 6 10.75 -9.83 18.05
C ASP A 6 10.34 -10.61 16.79
N PHE A 7 11.30 -10.76 15.89
CA PHE A 7 11.01 -11.40 14.61
C PHE A 7 10.54 -12.85 14.75
N ALA A 8 10.95 -13.57 15.79
CA ALA A 8 10.46 -14.94 16.04
C ALA A 8 8.94 -14.96 16.24
N GLN A 9 8.39 -13.97 16.96
CA GLN A 9 6.95 -13.85 17.13
C GLN A 9 6.25 -13.46 15.81
N VAL A 10 6.86 -12.63 14.97
CA VAL A 10 6.32 -12.28 13.64
C VAL A 10 6.25 -13.54 12.78
N GLU A 11 7.32 -14.33 12.75
CA GLU A 11 7.40 -15.57 11.98
C GLU A 11 6.37 -16.61 12.46
N ASP A 12 6.18 -16.74 13.77
CA ASP A 12 5.18 -17.66 14.33
C ASP A 12 3.75 -17.26 13.92
N VAL A 13 3.44 -15.96 13.95
CA VAL A 13 2.14 -15.47 13.46
C VAL A 13 1.96 -15.77 11.96
N LEU A 14 3.00 -15.60 11.15
CA LEU A 14 2.93 -15.92 9.71
C LEU A 14 2.75 -17.43 9.48
N LYS A 15 3.39 -18.28 10.28
CA LYS A 15 3.21 -19.75 10.23
C LYS A 15 1.78 -20.18 10.56
N ASP A 16 1.10 -19.46 11.46
CA ASP A 16 -0.31 -19.72 11.79
C ASP A 16 -1.25 -19.17 10.69
N LEU A 17 -0.94 -18.00 10.14
CA LEU A 17 -1.77 -17.35 9.12
C LEU A 17 -1.73 -18.07 7.78
N ARG A 18 -0.56 -18.51 7.32
CA ARG A 18 -0.43 -19.12 5.98
C ARG A 18 -1.34 -20.33 5.77
N PRO A 19 -1.41 -21.33 6.67
CA PRO A 19 -2.34 -22.44 6.52
C PRO A 19 -3.81 -22.03 6.59
N ALA A 20 -4.13 -21.05 7.43
CA ALA A 20 -5.51 -20.56 7.60
C ALA A 20 -6.02 -19.84 6.35
N LEU A 21 -5.15 -19.13 5.63
CA LEU A 21 -5.46 -18.35 4.43
C LEU A 21 -5.31 -19.15 3.13
N GLY A 22 -4.64 -20.31 3.16
CA GLY A 22 -4.39 -21.14 1.98
C GLY A 22 -3.66 -20.34 0.90
N ASN A 23 -4.27 -20.21 -0.28
CA ASN A 23 -3.69 -19.50 -1.43
C ASN A 23 -4.04 -17.99 -1.46
N THR A 24 -4.71 -17.46 -0.44
CA THR A 24 -4.98 -16.01 -0.38
C THR A 24 -3.67 -15.25 -0.19
N PRO A 25 -3.34 -14.25 -1.04
CA PRO A 25 -2.10 -13.51 -0.90
C PRO A 25 -1.99 -12.77 0.44
N ILE A 26 -0.79 -12.79 1.02
CA ILE A 26 -0.46 -12.07 2.26
C ILE A 26 0.46 -10.90 1.91
N LEU A 27 0.01 -9.68 2.20
CA LEU A 27 0.83 -8.47 2.16
C LEU A 27 1.33 -8.17 3.57
N PHE A 28 2.61 -8.40 3.82
CA PHE A 28 3.25 -8.00 5.08
C PHE A 28 3.49 -6.50 5.09
N THR A 29 3.06 -5.82 6.16
CA THR A 29 3.21 -4.37 6.29
C THR A 29 3.64 -3.99 7.70
N PHE A 30 4.76 -3.28 7.83
CA PHE A 30 5.06 -2.47 8.99
C PHE A 30 4.90 -0.99 8.63
N ARG A 31 3.83 -0.36 9.11
CA ARG A 31 3.62 1.08 8.91
C ARG A 31 4.31 1.87 10.00
N THR A 32 5.27 2.75 9.63
CA THR A 32 5.97 3.57 10.61
C THR A 32 5.10 4.71 11.13
N SER A 33 5.45 5.24 12.29
CA SER A 33 4.76 6.42 12.83
C SER A 33 4.91 7.67 11.96
N LYS A 34 5.88 7.71 11.05
CA LYS A 34 6.05 8.80 10.08
C LYS A 34 4.96 8.81 9.01
N GLU A 35 4.41 7.66 8.70
CA GLU A 35 3.34 7.48 7.72
C GLU A 35 2.03 6.96 8.35
N GLY A 36 1.75 7.36 9.60
CA GLY A 36 0.48 7.13 10.29
C GLY A 36 0.37 5.80 11.05
N GLY A 37 1.45 5.05 11.19
CA GLY A 37 1.52 3.87 12.04
C GLY A 37 1.66 4.21 13.53
N GLU A 38 1.56 3.19 14.37
CA GLU A 38 1.59 3.37 15.84
C GLU A 38 3.02 3.40 16.40
N LYS A 39 4.01 2.85 15.70
CA LYS A 39 5.39 2.68 16.21
C LYS A 39 6.42 3.31 15.29
N ALA A 40 7.41 3.97 15.91
CA ALA A 40 8.64 4.33 15.23
C ALA A 40 9.56 3.12 15.11
N ILE A 41 10.43 3.12 14.11
CA ILE A 41 11.45 2.10 13.88
C ILE A 41 12.69 2.75 13.28
N GLU A 42 13.87 2.27 13.65
CA GLU A 42 15.11 2.71 13.03
C GLU A 42 15.22 2.13 11.61
N PRO A 43 15.77 2.87 10.63
CA PRO A 43 15.83 2.43 9.24
C PRO A 43 16.47 1.06 9.04
N ASP A 44 17.59 0.77 9.69
CA ASP A 44 18.28 -0.53 9.58
C ASP A 44 17.43 -1.68 10.12
N VAL A 45 16.67 -1.44 11.21
CA VAL A 45 15.74 -2.44 11.78
C VAL A 45 14.54 -2.65 10.86
N TYR A 46 14.06 -1.58 10.22
CA TYR A 46 12.99 -1.65 9.22
C TYR A 46 13.40 -2.50 8.00
N VAL A 47 14.61 -2.28 7.49
CA VAL A 47 15.18 -3.09 6.40
C VAL A 47 15.23 -4.56 6.79
N GLU A 48 15.85 -4.88 7.94
CA GLU A 48 15.97 -6.25 8.40
C GLU A 48 14.62 -6.94 8.64
N LEU A 49 13.63 -6.21 9.16
CA LEU A 49 12.28 -6.73 9.37
C LEU A 49 11.63 -7.16 8.05
N ASN A 50 11.68 -6.30 7.02
CA ASN A 50 11.09 -6.59 5.71
C ASN A 50 11.84 -7.73 4.99
N LYS A 51 13.18 -7.73 5.02
CA LYS A 51 14.01 -8.80 4.43
C LYS A 51 13.72 -10.16 5.08
N LYS A 52 13.62 -10.19 6.40
CA LYS A 52 13.29 -11.44 7.13
C LYS A 52 11.89 -11.91 6.81
N ALA A 53 10.91 -11.00 6.74
CA ALA A 53 9.54 -11.36 6.36
C ALA A 53 9.50 -11.97 4.95
N ALA A 54 10.15 -11.36 3.98
CA ALA A 54 10.25 -11.89 2.62
C ALA A 54 10.93 -13.27 2.58
N ALA A 55 12.01 -13.46 3.32
CA ALA A 55 12.77 -14.71 3.36
C ALA A 55 12.03 -15.90 4.01
N THR A 56 10.91 -15.67 4.70
CA THR A 56 10.13 -16.77 5.31
C THR A 56 9.46 -17.69 4.29
N GLY A 57 9.19 -17.21 3.07
CA GLY A 57 8.36 -17.90 2.08
C GLY A 57 6.88 -18.00 2.48
N LEU A 58 6.44 -17.23 3.49
CA LEU A 58 5.07 -17.24 4.02
C LEU A 58 4.24 -16.03 3.58
N VAL A 59 4.88 -15.02 2.99
CA VAL A 59 4.26 -13.82 2.46
C VAL A 59 4.40 -13.75 0.94
N ASP A 60 3.45 -13.14 0.27
CA ASP A 60 3.46 -12.98 -1.18
C ASP A 60 3.93 -11.58 -1.58
N LEU A 61 3.70 -10.58 -0.70
CA LEU A 61 4.11 -9.20 -0.92
C LEU A 61 4.64 -8.59 0.39
N VAL A 62 5.50 -7.58 0.26
CA VAL A 62 5.90 -6.67 1.35
C VAL A 62 5.58 -5.23 1.00
N ASP A 63 5.10 -4.44 1.98
CA ASP A 63 4.86 -2.99 1.83
C ASP A 63 6.08 -2.22 2.34
N VAL A 64 6.67 -1.41 1.47
CA VAL A 64 7.89 -0.64 1.75
C VAL A 64 7.62 0.85 1.60
N GLU A 65 7.85 1.64 2.65
CA GLU A 65 7.71 3.10 2.60
C GLU A 65 8.80 3.71 1.72
N ALA A 66 8.42 4.22 0.55
CA ALA A 66 9.34 4.61 -0.54
C ALA A 66 10.24 5.81 -0.20
N PHE A 67 9.92 6.57 0.84
CA PHE A 67 10.66 7.78 1.22
C PHE A 67 11.47 7.61 2.52
N THR A 68 11.73 6.38 2.92
CA THR A 68 12.63 6.05 4.05
C THR A 68 14.11 6.30 3.70
N GLY A 69 14.44 6.33 2.41
CA GLY A 69 15.77 6.52 1.84
C GLY A 69 16.03 5.53 0.72
N ASP A 70 16.48 6.01 -0.44
CA ASP A 70 16.57 5.22 -1.67
C ASP A 70 17.44 3.96 -1.53
N SER A 71 18.52 4.03 -0.74
CA SER A 71 19.39 2.86 -0.48
C SER A 71 18.68 1.78 0.32
N TYR A 72 17.94 2.16 1.36
CA TYR A 72 17.17 1.22 2.18
C TYR A 72 16.04 0.58 1.39
N VAL A 73 15.33 1.38 0.57
CA VAL A 73 14.23 0.89 -0.26
C VAL A 73 14.74 -0.12 -1.29
N LYS A 74 15.84 0.18 -1.99
CA LYS A 74 16.45 -0.73 -2.96
C LYS A 74 16.92 -2.02 -2.31
N GLU A 75 17.57 -1.96 -1.15
CA GLU A 75 18.02 -3.15 -0.42
C GLU A 75 16.85 -4.09 -0.07
N ILE A 76 15.69 -3.53 0.34
CA ILE A 76 14.51 -4.34 0.64
C ILE A 76 13.94 -4.93 -0.66
N ILE A 77 13.82 -4.14 -1.73
CA ILE A 77 13.28 -4.59 -3.02
C ILE A 77 14.11 -5.73 -3.58
N GLU A 78 15.44 -5.57 -3.64
CA GLU A 78 16.37 -6.62 -4.12
C GLU A 78 16.21 -7.91 -3.32
N ALA A 79 16.20 -7.83 -1.98
CA ALA A 79 16.03 -9.01 -1.14
C ALA A 79 14.65 -9.67 -1.26
N ALA A 80 13.58 -8.89 -1.46
CA ALA A 80 12.24 -9.41 -1.69
C ALA A 80 12.16 -10.15 -3.03
N HIS A 81 12.70 -9.55 -4.11
CA HIS A 81 12.75 -10.16 -5.43
C HIS A 81 13.59 -11.46 -5.45
N GLU A 82 14.73 -11.49 -4.76
CA GLU A 82 15.53 -12.71 -4.58
C GLU A 82 14.73 -13.83 -3.88
N ALA A 83 13.83 -13.48 -2.98
CA ALA A 83 12.93 -14.41 -2.31
C ALA A 83 11.66 -14.75 -3.12
N GLY A 84 11.46 -14.16 -4.30
CA GLY A 84 10.26 -14.33 -5.13
C GLY A 84 9.02 -13.61 -4.56
N VAL A 85 9.22 -12.57 -3.75
CA VAL A 85 8.17 -11.77 -3.08
C VAL A 85 8.04 -10.42 -3.78
N ALA A 86 6.81 -10.04 -4.14
CA ALA A 86 6.55 -8.76 -4.79
C ALA A 86 6.57 -7.59 -3.79
N VAL A 87 6.83 -6.38 -4.27
CA VAL A 87 6.96 -5.18 -3.44
C VAL A 87 5.92 -4.12 -3.77
N VAL A 88 5.14 -3.75 -2.76
CA VAL A 88 4.30 -2.54 -2.78
C VAL A 88 5.14 -1.39 -2.21
N ALA A 89 5.65 -0.49 -3.05
CA ALA A 89 6.28 0.73 -2.55
C ALA A 89 5.21 1.77 -2.24
N SER A 90 5.16 2.24 -1.00
CA SER A 90 4.07 3.07 -0.51
C SER A 90 4.52 4.44 -0.02
N ASN A 91 3.60 5.41 -0.10
CA ASN A 91 3.70 6.69 0.56
C ASN A 91 2.33 7.14 1.08
N HIS A 92 2.30 7.65 2.31
CA HIS A 92 1.08 8.14 2.96
C HIS A 92 1.28 9.58 3.43
N ASP A 93 0.51 10.49 2.86
CA ASP A 93 0.48 11.90 3.27
C ASP A 93 -0.79 12.11 4.11
N PHE A 94 -0.64 12.16 5.42
CA PHE A 94 -1.74 12.36 6.36
C PHE A 94 -2.12 13.83 6.56
N ASP A 95 -1.34 14.76 6.03
CA ASP A 95 -1.54 16.19 6.22
C ASP A 95 -2.33 16.82 5.08
N LYS A 96 -2.09 16.37 3.85
CA LYS A 96 -2.66 16.99 2.63
C LYS A 96 -2.74 16.04 1.45
N THR A 97 -3.38 16.52 0.38
CA THR A 97 -3.21 16.00 -0.97
C THR A 97 -2.18 16.88 -1.69
N PRO A 98 -1.03 16.34 -2.09
CA PRO A 98 -0.06 17.07 -2.90
C PRO A 98 -0.63 17.48 -4.27
N ASP A 99 0.05 18.38 -4.97
CA ASP A 99 -0.29 18.73 -6.35
C ASP A 99 -0.20 17.51 -7.28
N LYS A 100 -0.96 17.51 -8.36
CA LYS A 100 -1.04 16.40 -9.31
C LYS A 100 0.34 15.92 -9.78
N ASP A 101 1.21 16.85 -10.17
CA ASP A 101 2.54 16.54 -10.69
C ASP A 101 3.46 15.91 -9.60
N ASP A 102 3.30 16.32 -8.33
CA ASP A 102 4.02 15.71 -7.21
C ASP A 102 3.54 14.26 -6.96
N ILE A 103 2.20 14.02 -7.01
CA ILE A 103 1.65 12.67 -6.89
C ILE A 103 2.18 11.75 -7.99
N VAL A 104 2.12 12.18 -9.25
CA VAL A 104 2.66 11.45 -10.41
C VAL A 104 4.16 11.21 -10.25
N GLY A 105 4.91 12.24 -9.85
CA GLY A 105 6.35 12.15 -9.62
C GLY A 105 6.73 11.12 -8.54
N ARG A 106 5.97 11.06 -7.43
CA ARG A 106 6.18 10.07 -6.37
C ARG A 106 5.90 8.64 -6.86
N LEU A 107 4.83 8.41 -7.62
CA LEU A 107 4.51 7.11 -8.19
C LEU A 107 5.57 6.66 -9.21
N ARG A 108 6.03 7.57 -10.09
CA ARG A 108 7.11 7.29 -11.05
C ARG A 108 8.41 6.95 -10.34
N LYS A 109 8.78 7.69 -9.28
CA LYS A 109 9.96 7.35 -8.46
C LYS A 109 9.88 5.94 -7.89
N MET A 110 8.72 5.49 -7.41
CA MET A 110 8.54 4.14 -6.91
C MET A 110 8.75 3.10 -8.02
N GLN A 111 8.28 3.37 -9.23
CA GLN A 111 8.52 2.54 -10.41
C GLN A 111 10.01 2.52 -10.79
N GLU A 112 10.71 3.67 -10.75
CA GLU A 112 12.14 3.78 -11.00
C GLU A 112 13.01 3.07 -9.93
N LEU A 113 12.49 2.87 -8.73
CA LEU A 113 13.10 2.06 -7.68
C LEU A 113 12.86 0.55 -7.84
N ASP A 114 12.16 0.16 -8.92
CA ASP A 114 11.79 -1.23 -9.26
C ASP A 114 10.76 -1.88 -8.33
N ALA A 115 9.87 -1.09 -7.74
CA ALA A 115 8.73 -1.63 -7.01
C ALA A 115 7.69 -2.23 -7.97
N ASP A 116 7.10 -3.37 -7.63
CA ASP A 116 6.08 -4.03 -8.46
C ASP A 116 4.75 -3.26 -8.47
N ILE A 117 4.41 -2.60 -7.37
CA ILE A 117 3.15 -1.85 -7.22
C ILE A 117 3.42 -0.53 -6.50
N PRO A 118 3.58 0.59 -7.23
CA PRO A 118 3.58 1.93 -6.64
C PRO A 118 2.24 2.25 -5.95
N LYS A 119 2.31 2.80 -4.73
CA LYS A 119 1.12 3.09 -3.92
C LYS A 119 1.19 4.46 -3.26
N ILE A 120 0.12 5.25 -3.37
CA ILE A 120 -0.01 6.52 -2.65
C ILE A 120 -1.38 6.63 -1.96
N ALA A 121 -1.36 7.13 -0.72
CA ALA A 121 -2.56 7.49 0.04
C ALA A 121 -2.41 8.94 0.51
N VAL A 122 -3.42 9.79 0.25
CA VAL A 122 -3.38 11.22 0.53
C VAL A 122 -4.57 11.68 1.34
N MET A 123 -4.42 12.77 2.11
CA MET A 123 -5.48 13.33 2.94
C MET A 123 -6.15 14.52 2.24
N PRO A 124 -7.41 14.40 1.81
CA PRO A 124 -8.12 15.51 1.20
C PRO A 124 -8.56 16.53 2.26
N GLN A 125 -8.30 17.80 2.01
CA GLN A 125 -8.80 18.93 2.81
C GLN A 125 -10.12 19.48 2.24
N ASN A 126 -10.40 19.20 0.98
CA ASN A 126 -11.58 19.65 0.25
C ASN A 126 -11.88 18.73 -0.95
N LYS A 127 -12.99 19.01 -1.67
CA LYS A 127 -13.41 18.19 -2.82
C LYS A 127 -12.46 18.27 -4.02
N LYS A 128 -11.70 19.37 -4.17
CA LYS A 128 -10.73 19.51 -5.27
C LYS A 128 -9.57 18.57 -5.09
N ASP A 129 -9.14 18.34 -3.85
CA ASP A 129 -8.06 17.40 -3.54
C ASP A 129 -8.39 15.98 -4.00
N PHE A 130 -9.64 15.57 -3.83
CA PHE A 130 -10.14 14.30 -4.35
C PHE A 130 -10.03 14.24 -5.90
N LEU A 131 -10.45 15.30 -6.59
CA LEU A 131 -10.35 15.38 -8.06
C LEU A 131 -8.89 15.43 -8.51
N THR A 132 -8.00 16.07 -7.75
CA THR A 132 -6.55 16.08 -8.00
C THR A 132 -5.98 14.67 -7.96
N LEU A 133 -6.35 13.85 -6.97
CA LEU A 133 -5.91 12.46 -6.91
C LEU A 133 -6.42 11.65 -8.11
N LEU A 134 -7.69 11.79 -8.49
CA LEU A 134 -8.22 11.06 -9.64
C LEU A 134 -7.52 11.44 -10.94
N ALA A 135 -7.27 12.75 -11.15
CA ALA A 135 -6.53 13.23 -12.31
C ALA A 135 -5.07 12.73 -12.33
N ALA A 136 -4.41 12.68 -11.16
CA ALA A 136 -3.08 12.10 -11.03
C ALA A 136 -3.05 10.60 -11.32
N THR A 137 -4.08 9.87 -10.87
CA THR A 137 -4.21 8.44 -11.12
C THR A 137 -4.40 8.15 -12.61
N GLU A 138 -5.31 8.87 -13.24
CA GLU A 138 -5.58 8.74 -14.67
C GLU A 138 -4.32 9.05 -15.51
N GLU A 139 -3.66 10.18 -15.25
CA GLU A 139 -2.44 10.54 -15.95
C GLU A 139 -1.30 9.53 -15.74
N MET A 140 -1.13 9.06 -14.50
CA MET A 140 -0.09 8.04 -14.22
C MET A 140 -0.34 6.77 -15.02
N VAL A 141 -1.58 6.29 -15.10
CA VAL A 141 -1.94 5.05 -15.80
C VAL A 141 -1.88 5.22 -17.32
N SER A 142 -2.33 6.34 -17.85
CA SER A 142 -2.38 6.56 -19.31
C SER A 142 -1.03 6.90 -19.92
N GLU A 143 -0.14 7.58 -19.16
CA GLU A 143 1.08 8.14 -19.73
C GLU A 143 2.37 7.48 -19.22
N TYR A 144 2.40 6.92 -18.01
CA TYR A 144 3.67 6.57 -17.36
C TYR A 144 3.75 5.17 -16.76
N ALA A 145 2.63 4.59 -16.32
CA ALA A 145 2.68 3.31 -15.62
C ALA A 145 2.92 2.14 -16.59
N ASP A 146 3.93 1.34 -16.30
CA ASP A 146 4.20 0.06 -16.96
C ASP A 146 3.78 -1.15 -16.10
N ARG A 147 3.21 -0.87 -14.93
CA ARG A 147 2.80 -1.83 -13.90
C ARG A 147 1.57 -1.34 -13.13
N PRO A 148 0.86 -2.21 -12.37
CA PRO A 148 -0.29 -1.80 -11.57
C PRO A 148 0.09 -0.73 -10.54
N ILE A 149 -0.79 0.24 -10.31
CA ILE A 149 -0.63 1.25 -9.25
C ILE A 149 -1.79 1.21 -8.27
N ILE A 150 -1.58 1.71 -7.06
CA ILE A 150 -2.60 1.86 -6.04
C ILE A 150 -2.68 3.33 -5.62
N THR A 151 -3.84 3.93 -5.75
CA THR A 151 -4.07 5.31 -5.31
C THR A 151 -5.33 5.41 -4.46
N MET A 152 -5.29 6.20 -3.41
CA MET A 152 -6.47 6.44 -2.58
C MET A 152 -6.45 7.78 -1.89
N SER A 153 -7.63 8.39 -1.77
CA SER A 153 -7.89 9.54 -0.92
C SER A 153 -8.51 9.04 0.40
N MET A 154 -7.98 9.53 1.51
CA MET A 154 -8.40 9.10 2.85
C MET A 154 -9.65 9.84 3.34
N ALA A 155 -10.11 9.50 4.54
CA ALA A 155 -11.29 10.06 5.20
C ALA A 155 -12.58 9.95 4.38
N GLY A 156 -13.67 10.52 4.90
CA GLY A 156 -14.99 10.44 4.26
C GLY A 156 -15.09 11.15 2.91
N THR A 157 -14.37 12.27 2.75
CA THR A 157 -14.31 13.02 1.48
C THR A 157 -13.66 12.20 0.37
N GLY A 158 -12.68 11.34 0.73
CA GLY A 158 -11.96 10.50 -0.21
C GLY A 158 -12.59 9.12 -0.46
N LEU A 159 -13.69 8.78 0.23
CA LEU A 159 -14.29 7.45 0.19
C LEU A 159 -14.51 6.92 -1.23
N ILE A 160 -14.98 7.78 -2.13
CA ILE A 160 -15.28 7.40 -3.52
C ILE A 160 -14.04 6.89 -4.28
N SER A 161 -12.83 7.38 -3.96
CA SER A 161 -11.61 6.87 -4.59
C SER A 161 -11.38 5.36 -4.34
N ARG A 162 -11.90 4.84 -3.24
CA ARG A 162 -11.83 3.41 -2.91
C ARG A 162 -12.82 2.56 -3.68
N LEU A 163 -13.88 3.18 -4.21
CA LEU A 163 -14.96 2.51 -4.93
C LEU A 163 -14.78 2.58 -6.44
N CYS A 164 -14.15 3.64 -6.96
CA CYS A 164 -14.00 3.89 -8.40
C CYS A 164 -12.61 3.53 -8.94
N GLY A 165 -11.80 2.79 -8.18
CA GLY A 165 -10.43 2.44 -8.56
C GLY A 165 -10.35 1.76 -9.92
N GLU A 166 -11.22 0.79 -10.20
CA GLU A 166 -11.28 0.08 -11.47
C GLU A 166 -11.52 1.02 -12.67
N VAL A 167 -12.34 2.06 -12.47
CA VAL A 167 -12.66 3.04 -13.54
C VAL A 167 -11.48 3.96 -13.84
N PHE A 168 -10.70 4.35 -12.81
CA PHE A 168 -9.60 5.32 -12.93
C PHE A 168 -8.21 4.68 -13.04
N GLY A 169 -8.11 3.34 -12.89
CA GLY A 169 -6.86 2.60 -13.05
C GLY A 169 -6.10 2.31 -11.76
N SER A 170 -6.70 2.53 -10.58
CA SER A 170 -6.13 2.02 -9.31
C SER A 170 -6.47 0.54 -9.15
N ALA A 171 -5.45 -0.31 -9.17
CA ALA A 171 -5.61 -1.76 -9.29
C ALA A 171 -6.13 -2.45 -8.02
N LEU A 172 -6.06 -1.79 -6.86
CA LEU A 172 -6.39 -2.41 -5.57
C LEU A 172 -6.93 -1.37 -4.59
N THR A 173 -7.85 -1.81 -3.72
CA THR A 173 -8.35 -1.00 -2.60
C THR A 173 -8.33 -1.80 -1.30
N PHE A 174 -8.58 -1.14 -0.16
CA PHE A 174 -8.49 -1.74 1.17
C PHE A 174 -9.80 -1.60 1.94
N GLY A 175 -10.40 -2.73 2.30
CA GLY A 175 -11.50 -2.81 3.25
C GLY A 175 -11.01 -3.21 4.64
N ALA A 176 -11.82 -2.95 5.66
CA ALA A 176 -11.52 -3.33 7.03
C ALA A 176 -12.26 -4.62 7.43
N VAL A 177 -11.56 -5.50 8.14
CA VAL A 177 -12.17 -6.62 8.86
C VAL A 177 -12.03 -6.31 10.35
N GLY A 178 -13.13 -5.96 11.01
CA GLY A 178 -13.12 -5.46 12.38
C GLY A 178 -12.72 -3.98 12.44
N LYS A 179 -11.60 -3.64 13.10
CA LYS A 179 -11.12 -2.25 13.25
C LYS A 179 -10.48 -1.75 11.95
N ALA A 180 -10.89 -0.57 11.50
CA ALA A 180 -10.25 0.10 10.37
C ALA A 180 -8.79 0.48 10.70
N SER A 181 -7.87 0.24 9.77
CA SER A 181 -6.45 0.57 9.91
C SER A 181 -6.10 1.96 9.34
N ALA A 182 -7.02 2.57 8.60
CA ALA A 182 -6.86 3.92 8.05
C ALA A 182 -8.20 4.65 7.95
N PRO A 183 -8.19 6.01 7.99
CA PRO A 183 -9.41 6.81 7.86
C PRO A 183 -10.16 6.54 6.54
N GLY A 184 -11.49 6.39 6.63
CA GLY A 184 -12.35 6.20 5.46
C GLY A 184 -12.38 4.78 4.89
N GLN A 185 -11.85 3.78 5.59
CA GLN A 185 -12.04 2.38 5.21
C GLN A 185 -13.47 1.92 5.49
N MET A 186 -14.07 1.24 4.53
CA MET A 186 -15.34 0.51 4.68
C MET A 186 -15.09 -0.91 5.21
N ASN A 187 -16.15 -1.54 5.74
CA ASN A 187 -16.13 -2.98 5.98
C ASN A 187 -15.84 -3.72 4.66
N ALA A 188 -14.99 -4.75 4.70
CA ALA A 188 -14.56 -5.48 3.51
C ALA A 188 -15.71 -6.15 2.75
N ALA A 189 -16.75 -6.66 3.45
CA ALA A 189 -17.90 -7.28 2.80
C ALA A 189 -18.78 -6.25 2.06
N ASP A 190 -19.01 -5.09 2.69
CA ASP A 190 -19.76 -3.99 2.06
C ASP A 190 -19.00 -3.42 0.86
N LEU A 191 -17.69 -3.21 1.01
CA LEU A 191 -16.80 -2.78 -0.06
C LEU A 191 -16.87 -3.73 -1.25
N ASN A 192 -16.70 -5.03 -1.01
CA ASN A 192 -16.78 -6.04 -2.06
C ASN A 192 -18.14 -6.03 -2.79
N THR A 193 -19.24 -5.84 -2.06
CA THR A 193 -20.56 -5.72 -2.66
C THR A 193 -20.64 -4.55 -3.63
N VAL A 194 -20.14 -3.38 -3.23
CA VAL A 194 -20.16 -2.18 -4.08
C VAL A 194 -19.24 -2.34 -5.30
N LEU A 195 -18.04 -2.89 -5.11
CA LEU A 195 -17.11 -3.13 -6.22
C LEU A 195 -17.67 -4.08 -7.26
N ASN A 196 -18.33 -5.17 -6.84
CA ASN A 196 -18.99 -6.09 -7.77
C ASN A 196 -20.11 -5.41 -8.57
N LEU A 197 -20.94 -4.58 -7.92
CA LEU A 197 -21.98 -3.82 -8.63
C LEU A 197 -21.41 -2.86 -9.67
N ILE A 198 -20.28 -2.21 -9.38
CA ILE A 198 -19.59 -1.33 -10.34
C ILE A 198 -19.05 -2.17 -11.49
N HIS A 199 -18.34 -3.25 -11.18
CA HIS A 199 -17.73 -4.15 -12.17
C HIS A 199 -18.77 -4.73 -13.14
N GLU A 200 -19.90 -5.22 -12.64
CA GLU A 200 -21.00 -5.78 -13.45
C GLU A 200 -21.70 -4.72 -14.34
N SER A 201 -21.45 -3.43 -14.05
CA SER A 201 -22.06 -2.31 -14.80
C SER A 201 -21.13 -1.73 -15.88
N MET A 202 -19.87 -2.20 -15.95
CA MET A 202 -18.86 -1.79 -16.94
C MET A 202 -18.88 -2.69 -18.17
#